data_437f73f8301b219ffa681edb85eebe83
#
_entry.id   437f73f8301b219ffa681edb85eebe83
#
_cell.length_a   1.000
_cell.length_b   1.000
_cell.length_c   1.000
_cell.angle_alpha   90.00
_cell.angle_beta   90.00
_cell.angle_gamma   90.00
#
_symmetry.space_group_name_H-M   'P 1'
#
loop_
_entity.id
_entity.type
_entity.pdbx_description
1 polymer ?
#
loop_
_entity_poly.entity_id
_entity_poly.type
_entity_poly.pdbx_seq_one_letter_code
_entity_poly.pdbx_strand_id
1 'polypeptide(L)'
;MLKPLISATVQCLRTTAAILMIVWSGITLANSAPAKPTILVIHSWHDILWDRLWEKALHDKLGAKYHLVRYDLDAMRSTPEQLANNADTAWEMYQSLNPTLVILGDDEALRMMGLRFAYKLPVVYLGINNNPRHLVADIIPRNITGVIERPLYERAIRHIVQLLPSGADKVLFLNDAPQTESSVTKISNIFNGNTSTKVGKITFELKVTNNWETWQQYVLTAKSSGYDAILFDSRYLIHNKQGAYVEPESGVVRWMSRNSDLPTFNFYEDSIGPGLSAGGWVLSGYGIGLYAADIVLDILENGKKPEEIYPVYFDKGEFIFSRTQLDKWDITLPEEIKSKATFAEDLHQLYHFECKQPSASVCFD
;
A
#
# COMPACT_ATOMS: atom_id res chain seq x y z
N MET A 1 89.62 25.64 31.53
CA MET A 1 88.92 25.37 30.23
C MET A 1 87.77 24.44 30.53
N LEU A 2 86.58 25.00 30.73
CA LEU A 2 85.32 24.23 30.92
C LEU A 2 84.19 24.98 30.22
N LYS A 3 83.80 24.51 29.06
CA LYS A 3 82.52 24.75 28.31
C LYS A 3 82.50 23.76 27.18
N PRO A 4 81.32 23.29 26.70
CA PRO A 4 79.91 23.36 27.12
C PRO A 4 79.25 21.98 27.14
N LEU A 5 78.48 21.67 28.16
CA LEU A 5 77.68 20.46 28.26
C LEU A 5 76.18 20.76 28.60
N ILE A 6 75.72 22.01 28.39
CA ILE A 6 74.35 22.40 28.75
C ILE A 6 73.39 22.54 27.56
N SER A 7 73.92 22.42 26.30
CA SER A 7 73.10 22.68 25.12
C SER A 7 72.29 21.46 24.55
N ALA A 8 72.62 20.23 24.93
CA ALA A 8 71.96 19.02 24.33
C ALA A 8 70.75 18.55 25.09
N THR A 9 70.59 18.89 26.39
CA THR A 9 69.46 18.39 27.19
C THR A 9 68.18 19.23 27.04
N VAL A 10 68.26 20.50 26.66
CA VAL A 10 67.09 21.39 26.50
C VAL A 10 66.41 21.19 25.14
N GLN A 11 67.14 20.71 24.14
CA GLN A 11 66.56 20.45 22.82
C GLN A 11 65.76 19.12 22.74
N CYS A 12 66.16 18.13 23.56
CA CYS A 12 65.47 16.84 23.62
C CYS A 12 64.08 16.92 24.35
N LEU A 13 63.94 17.84 25.35
CA LEU A 13 62.71 18.05 26.05
C LEU A 13 61.62 18.86 25.28
N ARG A 14 62.06 19.64 24.26
CA ARG A 14 61.11 20.41 23.44
C ARG A 14 60.51 19.57 22.27
N THR A 15 61.23 18.57 21.81
CA THR A 15 60.74 17.66 20.72
C THR A 15 59.80 16.59 21.28
N THR A 16 59.98 16.09 22.49
CA THR A 16 59.03 15.13 23.12
C THR A 16 57.70 15.74 23.53
N ALA A 17 57.68 17.03 23.95
CA ALA A 17 56.44 17.73 24.26
C ALA A 17 55.60 18.06 23.00
N ALA A 18 56.22 18.30 21.83
CA ALA A 18 55.54 18.56 20.59
C ALA A 18 54.94 17.29 19.98
N ILE A 19 55.52 16.11 20.15
CA ILE A 19 55.01 14.83 19.65
C ILE A 19 53.85 14.33 20.52
N LEU A 20 53.83 14.62 21.83
CA LEU A 20 52.71 14.27 22.70
C LEU A 20 51.47 15.15 22.52
N MET A 21 51.58 16.36 21.97
CA MET A 21 50.43 17.21 21.63
C MET A 21 49.80 16.87 20.27
N ILE A 22 50.52 16.22 19.34
CA ILE A 22 50.00 15.83 18.03
C ILE A 22 49.21 14.51 18.10
N VAL A 23 49.49 13.66 19.09
CA VAL A 23 48.75 12.37 19.24
C VAL A 23 47.43 12.53 20.00
N TRP A 24 47.18 13.65 20.69
CA TRP A 24 45.92 13.85 21.43
C TRP A 24 44.86 14.64 20.68
N SER A 25 45.15 15.14 19.47
CA SER A 25 44.20 15.87 18.64
C SER A 25 43.53 15.00 17.54
N GLY A 26 43.70 13.68 17.58
CA GLY A 26 43.21 12.76 16.50
C GLY A 26 42.09 11.79 16.88
N ILE A 27 41.57 11.84 18.11
CA ILE A 27 40.38 11.03 18.45
C ILE A 27 39.19 11.98 18.64
N THR A 28 38.75 12.60 17.57
CA THR A 28 37.33 12.92 17.44
C THR A 28 36.62 11.58 17.27
N LEU A 29 36.14 11.00 18.36
CA LEU A 29 35.06 10.04 18.31
C LEU A 29 33.95 10.73 17.53
N ALA A 30 33.86 10.40 16.23
CA ALA A 30 32.66 10.68 15.46
C ALA A 30 31.53 9.95 16.22
N ASN A 31 30.79 10.71 17.02
CA ASN A 31 29.58 10.27 17.67
C ASN A 31 28.57 10.06 16.51
N SER A 32 28.75 8.97 15.73
CA SER A 32 27.75 8.53 14.79
C SER A 32 26.53 8.20 15.66
N ALA A 33 25.45 8.93 15.46
CA ALA A 33 24.17 8.57 16.05
C ALA A 33 23.97 7.06 15.83
N PRO A 34 23.48 6.32 16.84
CA PRO A 34 23.28 4.88 16.69
C PRO A 34 22.41 4.65 15.46
N ALA A 35 22.83 3.73 14.59
CA ALA A 35 22.08 3.39 13.40
C ALA A 35 20.66 2.99 13.81
N LYS A 36 19.66 3.51 13.10
CA LYS A 36 18.26 3.17 13.36
C LYS A 36 18.05 1.66 13.18
N PRO A 37 17.27 0.99 14.05
CA PRO A 37 16.89 -0.39 13.83
C PRO A 37 16.19 -0.55 12.49
N THR A 38 16.46 -1.64 11.79
CA THR A 38 15.91 -1.89 10.44
C THR A 38 14.60 -2.65 10.52
N ILE A 39 13.62 -2.24 9.74
CA ILE A 39 12.38 -2.97 9.42
C ILE A 39 12.42 -3.32 7.95
N LEU A 40 12.29 -4.61 7.62
CA LEU A 40 12.17 -5.08 6.24
C LEU A 40 10.71 -5.08 5.83
N VAL A 41 10.37 -4.40 4.74
CA VAL A 41 9.02 -4.31 4.17
C VAL A 41 9.00 -5.07 2.86
N ILE A 42 8.25 -6.17 2.79
CA ILE A 42 8.14 -7.02 1.60
C ILE A 42 6.76 -6.83 1.00
N HIS A 43 6.71 -6.33 -0.23
CA HIS A 43 5.50 -6.11 -1.00
C HIS A 43 5.16 -7.33 -1.86
N SER A 44 3.87 -7.62 -2.04
CA SER A 44 3.41 -8.60 -3.02
C SER A 44 3.60 -8.11 -4.45
N TRP A 45 3.37 -6.83 -4.67
CA TRP A 45 3.32 -6.19 -5.98
C TRP A 45 4.52 -5.27 -6.18
N HIS A 46 4.69 -4.78 -7.39
CA HIS A 46 5.71 -3.78 -7.71
C HIS A 46 5.05 -2.50 -8.17
N ASP A 47 5.31 -1.41 -7.43
CA ASP A 47 5.03 -0.03 -7.80
C ASP A 47 3.55 0.27 -8.14
N ILE A 48 2.62 -0.29 -7.37
CA ILE A 48 1.20 0.08 -7.47
C ILE A 48 0.87 1.20 -6.48
N LEU A 49 -0.06 2.08 -6.87
CA LEU A 49 -0.44 3.26 -6.07
C LEU A 49 -1.01 2.87 -4.70
N TRP A 50 -1.75 1.76 -4.62
CA TRP A 50 -2.26 1.22 -3.37
C TRP A 50 -1.14 0.94 -2.35
N ASP A 51 -0.05 0.30 -2.79
CA ASP A 51 1.10 0.00 -1.95
C ASP A 51 1.82 1.27 -1.49
N ARG A 52 1.97 2.24 -2.37
CA ARG A 52 2.58 3.54 -2.03
C ARG A 52 1.82 4.28 -0.93
N LEU A 53 0.49 4.16 -0.87
CA LEU A 53 -0.33 4.81 0.16
C LEU A 53 -0.04 4.25 1.55
N TRP A 54 -0.10 2.94 1.74
CA TRP A 54 0.16 2.36 3.05
C TRP A 54 1.66 2.43 3.43
N GLU A 55 2.55 2.36 2.46
CA GLU A 55 3.98 2.54 2.68
C GLU A 55 4.31 3.96 3.15
N LYS A 56 3.70 4.97 2.52
CA LYS A 56 3.82 6.36 3.00
C LYS A 56 3.41 6.51 4.46
N ALA A 57 2.32 5.88 4.88
CA ALA A 57 1.87 5.90 6.26
C ALA A 57 2.89 5.26 7.22
N LEU A 58 3.49 4.12 6.81
CA LEU A 58 4.58 3.50 7.58
C LEU A 58 5.75 4.47 7.73
N HIS A 59 6.12 5.15 6.64
CA HIS A 59 7.21 6.15 6.68
C HIS A 59 6.91 7.31 7.61
N ASP A 60 5.74 7.91 7.47
CA ASP A 60 5.35 9.07 8.28
C ASP A 60 5.37 8.73 9.79
N LYS A 61 4.98 7.50 10.14
CA LYS A 61 4.87 7.08 11.54
C LYS A 61 6.14 6.48 12.11
N LEU A 62 6.87 5.70 11.33
CA LEU A 62 8.02 4.91 11.79
C LEU A 62 9.37 5.49 11.35
N GLY A 63 9.45 6.22 10.24
CA GLY A 63 10.69 6.64 9.59
C GLY A 63 11.60 7.54 10.46
N ALA A 64 11.04 8.25 11.45
CA ALA A 64 11.84 9.02 12.40
C ALA A 64 12.73 8.11 13.29
N LYS A 65 12.26 6.90 13.62
CA LYS A 65 12.89 5.98 14.58
C LYS A 65 13.52 4.75 13.95
N TYR A 66 12.99 4.30 12.82
CA TYR A 66 13.37 3.06 12.14
C TYR A 66 13.85 3.34 10.72
N HIS A 67 14.74 2.46 10.23
CA HIS A 67 15.14 2.41 8.84
C HIS A 67 14.26 1.37 8.12
N LEU A 68 13.38 1.82 7.22
CA LEU A 68 12.51 0.95 6.44
C LEU A 68 13.22 0.58 5.14
N VAL A 69 13.36 -0.72 4.89
CA VAL A 69 13.97 -1.26 3.66
C VAL A 69 12.91 -2.02 2.89
N ARG A 70 12.64 -1.60 1.66
CA ARG A 70 11.64 -2.19 0.77
C ARG A 70 12.22 -3.32 -0.07
N TYR A 71 11.40 -4.34 -0.32
CA TYR A 71 11.61 -5.36 -1.34
C TYR A 71 10.28 -5.75 -1.99
N ASP A 72 10.23 -5.86 -3.32
CA ASP A 72 9.04 -6.22 -4.08
C ASP A 72 9.17 -7.65 -4.62
N LEU A 73 8.18 -8.51 -4.31
CA LEU A 73 8.09 -9.85 -4.89
C LEU A 73 7.65 -9.83 -6.36
N ASP A 74 6.99 -8.74 -6.79
CA ASP A 74 6.43 -8.55 -8.13
C ASP A 74 5.58 -9.74 -8.61
N ALA A 75 4.72 -10.25 -7.74
CA ALA A 75 3.98 -11.49 -7.98
C ALA A 75 3.04 -11.41 -9.18
N MET A 76 2.53 -10.21 -9.51
CA MET A 76 1.63 -10.00 -10.66
C MET A 76 2.32 -10.26 -12.01
N ARG A 77 3.63 -9.94 -12.12
CA ARG A 77 4.41 -10.05 -13.37
C ARG A 77 5.32 -11.26 -13.39
N SER A 78 5.43 -11.98 -12.29
CA SER A 78 6.33 -13.11 -12.13
C SER A 78 5.66 -14.43 -12.47
N THR A 79 6.38 -15.29 -13.17
CA THR A 79 6.02 -16.71 -13.24
C THR A 79 6.18 -17.37 -11.86
N PRO A 80 5.56 -18.53 -11.59
CA PRO A 80 5.75 -19.22 -10.31
C PRO A 80 7.21 -19.47 -9.94
N GLU A 81 8.07 -19.77 -10.92
CA GLU A 81 9.52 -19.95 -10.72
C GLU A 81 10.22 -18.64 -10.37
N GLN A 82 9.89 -17.56 -11.09
CA GLN A 82 10.42 -16.22 -10.79
C GLN A 82 9.99 -15.75 -9.40
N LEU A 83 8.73 -15.97 -9.04
CA LEU A 83 8.22 -15.61 -7.72
C LEU A 83 8.94 -16.37 -6.60
N ALA A 84 9.24 -17.67 -6.80
CA ALA A 84 10.03 -18.45 -5.86
C ALA A 84 11.45 -17.88 -5.71
N ASN A 85 12.12 -17.51 -6.81
CA ASN A 85 13.44 -16.88 -6.80
C ASN A 85 13.42 -15.50 -6.12
N ASN A 86 12.37 -14.70 -6.34
CA ASN A 86 12.20 -13.42 -5.67
C ASN A 86 12.02 -13.60 -4.16
N ALA A 87 11.28 -14.64 -3.73
CA ALA A 87 11.15 -14.98 -2.31
C ALA A 87 12.47 -15.44 -1.68
N ASP A 88 13.32 -16.15 -2.43
CA ASP A 88 14.67 -16.53 -1.98
C ASP A 88 15.58 -15.29 -1.84
N THR A 89 15.52 -14.36 -2.79
CA THR A 89 16.22 -13.07 -2.70
C THR A 89 15.76 -12.25 -1.48
N ALA A 90 14.44 -12.18 -1.23
CA ALA A 90 13.89 -11.54 -0.02
C ALA A 90 14.44 -12.18 1.27
N TRP A 91 14.61 -13.50 1.25
CA TRP A 91 15.20 -14.24 2.37
C TRP A 91 16.68 -13.92 2.57
N GLU A 92 17.49 -13.87 1.52
CA GLU A 92 18.90 -13.45 1.58
C GLU A 92 19.05 -12.04 2.11
N MET A 93 18.16 -11.14 1.67
CA MET A 93 18.10 -9.77 2.14
C MET A 93 17.78 -9.69 3.64
N TYR A 94 16.82 -10.47 4.12
CA TYR A 94 16.55 -10.61 5.55
C TYR A 94 17.80 -11.05 6.33
N GLN A 95 18.52 -12.06 5.85
CA GLN A 95 19.72 -12.56 6.52
C GLN A 95 20.83 -11.51 6.59
N SER A 96 21.00 -10.71 5.53
CA SER A 96 22.03 -9.69 5.46
C SER A 96 21.69 -8.45 6.30
N LEU A 97 20.42 -8.02 6.32
CA LEU A 97 19.95 -6.83 7.03
C LEU A 97 19.76 -7.08 8.54
N ASN A 98 19.50 -8.33 8.94
CA ASN A 98 19.15 -8.70 10.30
C ASN A 98 18.11 -7.75 10.94
N PRO A 99 16.91 -7.58 10.33
CA PRO A 99 15.91 -6.61 10.75
C PRO A 99 15.32 -6.98 12.11
N THR A 100 14.80 -5.99 12.84
CA THR A 100 14.12 -6.18 14.12
C THR A 100 12.68 -6.66 13.96
N LEU A 101 12.07 -6.40 12.80
CA LEU A 101 10.70 -6.78 12.44
C LEU A 101 10.58 -6.86 10.92
N VAL A 102 9.66 -7.71 10.44
CA VAL A 102 9.28 -7.76 9.02
C VAL A 102 7.82 -7.33 8.86
N ILE A 103 7.56 -6.51 7.84
CA ILE A 103 6.20 -6.17 7.38
C ILE A 103 5.95 -6.91 6.07
N LEU A 104 4.80 -7.58 5.95
CA LEU A 104 4.37 -8.29 4.74
C LEU A 104 3.12 -7.63 4.17
N GLY A 105 3.25 -7.00 3.02
CA GLY A 105 2.17 -6.31 2.32
C GLY A 105 1.44 -7.24 1.35
N ASP A 106 0.13 -7.39 1.58
CA ASP A 106 -0.79 -8.16 0.75
C ASP A 106 -0.62 -9.69 0.82
N ASP A 107 -1.52 -10.44 0.19
CA ASP A 107 -1.68 -11.89 0.30
C ASP A 107 -0.45 -12.68 -0.14
N GLU A 108 0.20 -12.30 -1.26
CA GLU A 108 1.33 -13.06 -1.80
C GLU A 108 2.58 -12.95 -0.94
N ALA A 109 2.86 -11.78 -0.36
CA ALA A 109 3.98 -11.63 0.56
C ALA A 109 3.78 -12.50 1.81
N LEU A 110 2.56 -12.54 2.36
CA LEU A 110 2.25 -13.41 3.49
C LEU A 110 2.35 -14.88 3.12
N ARG A 111 1.86 -15.29 1.95
CA ARG A 111 1.91 -16.68 1.45
C ARG A 111 3.34 -17.16 1.24
N MET A 112 4.17 -16.36 0.59
CA MET A 112 5.54 -16.73 0.22
C MET A 112 6.50 -16.68 1.41
N MET A 113 6.32 -15.71 2.30
CA MET A 113 7.31 -15.38 3.32
C MET A 113 6.84 -15.68 4.75
N GLY A 114 5.54 -15.74 5.02
CA GLY A 114 5.02 -15.90 6.38
C GLY A 114 5.60 -17.08 7.14
N LEU A 115 5.61 -18.27 6.53
CA LEU A 115 6.19 -19.46 7.16
C LEU A 115 7.73 -19.42 7.24
N ARG A 116 8.41 -18.72 6.34
CA ARG A 116 9.87 -18.56 6.41
C ARG A 116 10.30 -17.77 7.64
N PHE A 117 9.48 -16.80 8.09
CA PHE A 117 9.70 -16.00 9.29
C PHE A 117 9.07 -16.57 10.56
N ALA A 118 8.32 -17.68 10.46
CA ALA A 118 7.69 -18.31 11.61
C ALA A 118 8.71 -18.57 12.74
N TYR A 119 8.38 -18.11 13.95
CA TYR A 119 9.20 -18.26 15.16
C TYR A 119 10.61 -17.63 15.12
N LYS A 120 10.90 -16.73 14.16
CA LYS A 120 12.22 -16.09 14.05
C LYS A 120 12.25 -14.69 14.64
N LEU A 121 11.34 -13.83 14.18
CA LEU A 121 11.21 -12.44 14.61
C LEU A 121 9.73 -12.03 14.49
N PRO A 122 9.33 -10.88 15.07
CA PRO A 122 7.98 -10.36 14.87
C PRO A 122 7.67 -10.07 13.41
N VAL A 123 6.46 -10.43 12.99
CA VAL A 123 5.94 -10.16 11.64
C VAL A 123 4.59 -9.47 11.76
N VAL A 124 4.44 -8.37 11.03
CA VAL A 124 3.17 -7.65 10.88
C VAL A 124 2.75 -7.71 9.41
N TYR A 125 1.58 -8.25 9.13
CA TYR A 125 1.02 -8.19 7.78
C TYR A 125 -0.02 -7.08 7.66
N LEU A 126 -0.25 -6.59 6.44
CA LEU A 126 -1.29 -5.63 6.14
C LEU A 126 -1.86 -5.85 4.73
N GLY A 127 -3.06 -5.31 4.47
CA GLY A 127 -3.70 -5.43 3.17
C GLY A 127 -4.22 -6.83 2.82
N ILE A 128 -4.33 -7.72 3.81
CA ILE A 128 -4.70 -9.12 3.56
C ILE A 128 -6.18 -9.24 3.20
N ASN A 129 -6.43 -9.71 2.01
CA ASN A 129 -7.76 -9.90 1.45
C ASN A 129 -8.35 -11.28 1.78
N ASN A 130 -7.53 -12.33 1.77
CA ASN A 130 -7.93 -13.69 2.11
C ASN A 130 -7.98 -13.92 3.62
N ASN A 131 -8.35 -15.14 4.01
CA ASN A 131 -8.15 -15.58 5.39
C ASN A 131 -6.63 -15.80 5.61
N PRO A 132 -5.97 -15.05 6.49
CA PRO A 132 -4.53 -15.19 6.69
C PRO A 132 -4.10 -16.59 7.11
N ARG A 133 -4.99 -17.39 7.73
CA ARG A 133 -4.70 -18.79 8.08
C ARG A 133 -4.44 -19.64 6.83
N HIS A 134 -5.24 -19.47 5.78
CA HIS A 134 -5.06 -20.21 4.52
C HIS A 134 -3.76 -19.85 3.80
N LEU A 135 -3.18 -18.71 4.11
CA LEU A 135 -1.91 -18.26 3.53
C LEU A 135 -0.68 -18.82 4.27
N VAL A 136 -0.84 -19.24 5.54
CA VAL A 136 0.24 -19.73 6.40
C VAL A 136 -0.08 -21.11 7.01
N ALA A 137 -0.50 -22.06 6.19
CA ALA A 137 -0.76 -23.47 6.57
C ALA A 137 -1.77 -23.65 7.74
N ASP A 138 -2.90 -22.94 7.67
CA ASP A 138 -4.07 -23.04 8.56
C ASP A 138 -3.87 -22.60 10.02
N ILE A 139 -2.63 -22.41 10.46
CA ILE A 139 -2.31 -21.95 11.81
C ILE A 139 -1.37 -20.76 11.71
N ILE A 140 -1.82 -19.60 12.18
CA ILE A 140 -0.95 -18.41 12.24
C ILE A 140 0.11 -18.62 13.32
N PRO A 141 1.42 -18.57 12.97
CA PRO A 141 2.50 -18.63 13.95
C PRO A 141 2.40 -17.52 15.01
N ARG A 142 2.79 -17.81 16.26
CA ARG A 142 2.65 -16.88 17.39
C ARG A 142 3.35 -15.54 17.23
N ASN A 143 4.35 -15.47 16.37
CA ASN A 143 5.10 -14.24 16.09
C ASN A 143 4.53 -13.44 14.91
N ILE A 144 3.34 -13.80 14.39
CA ILE A 144 2.71 -13.15 13.22
C ILE A 144 1.35 -12.60 13.61
N THR A 145 1.12 -11.33 13.34
CA THR A 145 -0.17 -10.63 13.48
C THR A 145 -0.31 -9.56 12.41
N GLY A 146 -1.42 -8.82 12.36
CA GLY A 146 -1.54 -7.71 11.42
C GLY A 146 -2.95 -7.26 11.14
N VAL A 147 -3.13 -6.64 9.96
CA VAL A 147 -4.34 -5.96 9.53
C VAL A 147 -4.94 -6.67 8.32
N ILE A 148 -6.21 -7.02 8.42
CA ILE A 148 -6.99 -7.67 7.37
C ILE A 148 -7.83 -6.60 6.68
N GLU A 149 -7.76 -6.56 5.36
CA GLU A 149 -8.52 -5.65 4.53
C GLU A 149 -9.95 -6.16 4.33
N ARG A 150 -10.94 -5.32 4.63
CA ARG A 150 -12.36 -5.66 4.43
C ARG A 150 -13.12 -4.43 3.92
N PRO A 151 -13.19 -4.22 2.60
CA PRO A 151 -14.01 -3.18 2.03
C PRO A 151 -15.47 -3.36 2.45
N LEU A 152 -16.10 -2.28 2.89
CA LEU A 152 -17.51 -2.28 3.30
C LEU A 152 -18.41 -2.01 2.09
N TYR A 153 -18.44 -2.93 1.13
CA TYR A 153 -19.14 -2.79 -0.14
C TYR A 153 -20.59 -2.33 0.00
N GLU A 154 -21.40 -3.01 0.83
CA GLU A 154 -22.81 -2.63 1.01
C GLU A 154 -22.96 -1.19 1.51
N ARG A 155 -22.11 -0.77 2.45
CA ARG A 155 -22.13 0.59 2.98
C ARG A 155 -21.69 1.60 1.92
N ALA A 156 -20.61 1.31 1.20
CA ALA A 156 -20.11 2.14 0.10
C ALA A 156 -21.18 2.30 -1.00
N ILE A 157 -21.79 1.21 -1.43
CA ILE A 157 -22.87 1.22 -2.44
C ILE A 157 -24.07 2.07 -1.97
N ARG A 158 -24.48 1.96 -0.69
CA ARG A 158 -25.60 2.79 -0.15
C ARG A 158 -25.26 4.28 -0.20
N HIS A 159 -24.02 4.67 0.05
CA HIS A 159 -23.60 6.06 -0.08
C HIS A 159 -23.53 6.51 -1.54
N ILE A 160 -23.02 5.66 -2.45
CA ILE A 160 -23.01 5.97 -3.89
C ILE A 160 -24.42 6.17 -4.43
N VAL A 161 -25.39 5.36 -4.00
CA VAL A 161 -26.82 5.51 -4.39
C VAL A 161 -27.37 6.91 -4.06
N GLN A 162 -26.91 7.54 -2.96
CA GLN A 162 -27.32 8.89 -2.59
C GLN A 162 -26.72 9.99 -3.49
N LEU A 163 -25.69 9.67 -4.26
CA LEU A 163 -24.97 10.59 -5.16
C LEU A 163 -25.47 10.51 -6.60
N LEU A 164 -26.29 9.49 -6.90
CA LEU A 164 -26.84 9.29 -8.25
C LEU A 164 -27.90 10.33 -8.59
N PRO A 165 -28.06 10.68 -9.89
CA PRO A 165 -29.09 11.62 -10.32
C PRO A 165 -30.51 11.17 -9.87
N SER A 166 -31.38 12.15 -9.69
CA SER A 166 -32.80 11.88 -9.43
C SER A 166 -33.39 11.13 -10.61
N GLY A 167 -33.94 9.92 -10.36
CA GLY A 167 -34.48 9.07 -11.41
C GLY A 167 -33.56 7.95 -11.85
N ALA A 168 -32.31 7.92 -11.39
CA ALA A 168 -31.42 6.79 -11.64
C ALA A 168 -32.03 5.47 -11.15
N ASP A 169 -31.86 4.40 -11.92
CA ASP A 169 -32.38 3.07 -11.63
C ASP A 169 -31.39 1.93 -11.90
N LYS A 170 -30.29 2.22 -12.65
CA LYS A 170 -29.38 1.18 -13.12
C LYS A 170 -27.90 1.58 -13.08
N VAL A 171 -27.07 0.76 -12.47
CA VAL A 171 -25.62 0.96 -12.36
C VAL A 171 -24.88 -0.24 -12.96
N LEU A 172 -23.90 0.04 -13.82
CA LEU A 172 -22.97 -0.94 -14.30
C LEU A 172 -21.88 -1.19 -13.23
N PHE A 173 -21.77 -2.44 -12.76
CA PHE A 173 -20.68 -2.84 -11.89
C PHE A 173 -19.62 -3.59 -12.69
N LEU A 174 -18.44 -3.01 -12.82
CA LEU A 174 -17.30 -3.62 -13.53
C LEU A 174 -16.30 -4.23 -12.57
N ASN A 175 -15.81 -5.41 -12.91
CA ASN A 175 -14.69 -6.03 -12.22
C ASN A 175 -13.79 -6.76 -13.20
N ASP A 176 -12.48 -6.85 -12.91
CA ASP A 176 -11.60 -7.74 -13.64
C ASP A 176 -11.92 -9.21 -13.27
N ALA A 177 -11.44 -10.15 -14.07
CA ALA A 177 -11.71 -11.57 -13.80
C ALA A 177 -10.97 -11.99 -12.53
N PRO A 178 -11.69 -12.32 -11.45
CA PRO A 178 -11.07 -12.65 -10.19
C PRO A 178 -10.27 -13.94 -10.32
N GLN A 179 -8.98 -13.86 -10.00
CA GLN A 179 -8.09 -15.03 -9.93
C GLN A 179 -7.91 -15.52 -8.49
N THR A 180 -8.35 -14.76 -7.50
CA THR A 180 -8.22 -15.12 -6.08
C THR A 180 -9.57 -15.53 -5.50
N GLU A 181 -9.55 -16.51 -4.59
CA GLU A 181 -10.72 -16.96 -3.82
C GLU A 181 -11.42 -15.78 -3.11
N SER A 182 -10.65 -14.84 -2.63
CA SER A 182 -11.14 -13.64 -1.97
C SER A 182 -11.98 -12.74 -2.87
N SER A 183 -11.53 -12.47 -4.08
CA SER A 183 -12.28 -11.65 -5.04
C SER A 183 -13.59 -12.33 -5.45
N VAL A 184 -13.55 -13.65 -5.69
CA VAL A 184 -14.74 -14.44 -5.97
C VAL A 184 -15.74 -14.36 -4.81
N THR A 185 -15.28 -14.53 -3.58
CA THR A 185 -16.13 -14.48 -2.38
C THR A 185 -16.72 -13.09 -2.17
N LYS A 186 -15.95 -12.02 -2.37
CA LYS A 186 -16.43 -10.64 -2.22
C LYS A 186 -17.54 -10.31 -3.21
N ILE A 187 -17.35 -10.63 -4.48
CA ILE A 187 -18.35 -10.38 -5.52
C ILE A 187 -19.58 -11.27 -5.30
N SER A 188 -19.39 -12.54 -4.96
CA SER A 188 -20.48 -13.46 -4.63
C SER A 188 -21.33 -12.93 -3.48
N ASN A 189 -20.73 -12.34 -2.45
CA ASN A 189 -21.47 -11.74 -1.33
C ASN A 189 -22.31 -10.53 -1.75
N ILE A 190 -21.79 -9.66 -2.64
CA ILE A 190 -22.54 -8.50 -3.14
C ILE A 190 -23.74 -8.95 -3.99
N PHE A 191 -23.51 -9.91 -4.85
CA PHE A 191 -24.48 -10.34 -5.86
C PHE A 191 -25.21 -11.64 -5.53
N ASN A 192 -24.93 -12.28 -4.38
CA ASN A 192 -25.49 -13.58 -3.99
C ASN A 192 -25.37 -14.65 -5.10
N GLY A 193 -24.23 -14.67 -5.79
CA GLY A 193 -23.96 -15.58 -6.90
C GLY A 193 -24.69 -15.25 -8.21
N ASN A 194 -25.40 -14.12 -8.28
CA ASN A 194 -26.09 -13.66 -9.48
C ASN A 194 -25.26 -12.63 -10.25
N THR A 195 -25.70 -12.25 -11.43
CA THR A 195 -25.12 -11.16 -12.23
C THR A 195 -25.81 -9.82 -12.01
N SER A 196 -26.83 -9.76 -11.16
CA SER A 196 -27.48 -8.52 -10.77
C SER A 196 -27.95 -8.55 -9.31
N THR A 197 -28.00 -7.38 -8.69
CA THR A 197 -28.54 -7.20 -7.35
C THR A 197 -29.25 -5.85 -7.24
N LYS A 198 -30.09 -5.67 -6.21
CA LYS A 198 -30.76 -4.41 -5.95
C LYS A 198 -30.36 -3.83 -4.61
N VAL A 199 -30.07 -2.53 -4.59
CA VAL A 199 -29.89 -1.73 -3.36
C VAL A 199 -30.88 -0.57 -3.42
N GLY A 200 -31.89 -0.63 -2.58
CA GLY A 200 -33.05 0.24 -2.69
C GLY A 200 -33.78 0.04 -4.02
N LYS A 201 -33.98 1.12 -4.78
CA LYS A 201 -34.58 1.08 -6.13
C LYS A 201 -33.56 0.82 -7.26
N ILE A 202 -32.26 0.92 -6.98
CA ILE A 202 -31.20 0.84 -7.98
C ILE A 202 -30.83 -0.62 -8.26
N THR A 203 -30.77 -0.99 -9.52
CA THR A 203 -30.28 -2.28 -10.00
C THR A 203 -28.80 -2.17 -10.36
N PHE A 204 -27.95 -2.99 -9.76
CA PHE A 204 -26.55 -3.14 -10.11
C PHE A 204 -26.38 -4.38 -11.00
N GLU A 205 -25.79 -4.24 -12.16
CA GLU A 205 -25.47 -5.34 -13.06
C GLU A 205 -23.97 -5.56 -13.15
N LEU A 206 -23.53 -6.78 -12.83
CA LEU A 206 -22.13 -7.18 -12.83
C LEU A 206 -21.68 -7.59 -14.24
N LYS A 207 -20.58 -7.01 -14.68
CA LYS A 207 -19.80 -7.47 -15.83
C LYS A 207 -18.36 -7.75 -15.36
N VAL A 208 -17.85 -8.92 -15.68
CA VAL A 208 -16.51 -9.37 -15.31
C VAL A 208 -15.70 -9.61 -16.58
N THR A 209 -14.55 -8.99 -16.69
CA THR A 209 -13.59 -9.20 -17.79
C THR A 209 -12.21 -8.69 -17.44
N ASN A 210 -11.19 -9.46 -17.80
CA ASN A 210 -9.79 -9.03 -17.78
C ASN A 210 -9.27 -8.60 -19.17
N ASN A 211 -10.13 -8.60 -20.19
CA ASN A 211 -9.79 -8.14 -21.53
C ASN A 211 -10.04 -6.65 -21.69
N TRP A 212 -9.01 -5.91 -22.09
CA TRP A 212 -9.05 -4.45 -22.20
C TRP A 212 -10.10 -3.93 -23.19
N GLU A 213 -10.19 -4.53 -24.37
CA GLU A 213 -11.13 -4.09 -25.40
C GLU A 213 -12.57 -4.31 -24.96
N THR A 214 -12.84 -5.41 -24.28
CA THR A 214 -14.17 -5.69 -23.72
C THR A 214 -14.51 -4.70 -22.60
N TRP A 215 -13.55 -4.39 -21.74
CA TRP A 215 -13.71 -3.35 -20.70
C TRP A 215 -14.05 -2.00 -21.31
N GLN A 216 -13.29 -1.58 -22.33
CA GLN A 216 -13.55 -0.34 -23.07
C GLN A 216 -14.96 -0.32 -23.67
N GLN A 217 -15.39 -1.43 -24.29
CA GLN A 217 -16.72 -1.52 -24.87
C GLN A 217 -17.81 -1.35 -23.81
N TYR A 218 -17.69 -1.99 -22.66
CA TYR A 218 -18.65 -1.83 -21.57
C TYR A 218 -18.76 -0.37 -21.12
N VAL A 219 -17.64 0.33 -20.96
CA VAL A 219 -17.62 1.74 -20.58
C VAL A 219 -18.25 2.64 -21.63
N LEU A 220 -17.85 2.49 -22.90
CA LEU A 220 -18.32 3.33 -24.02
C LEU A 220 -19.81 3.15 -24.31
N THR A 221 -20.35 1.97 -24.09
CA THR A 221 -21.75 1.67 -24.36
C THR A 221 -22.66 1.76 -23.14
N ALA A 222 -22.12 2.05 -21.96
CA ALA A 222 -22.87 2.06 -20.71
C ALA A 222 -24.12 2.96 -20.77
N LYS A 223 -23.95 4.22 -21.18
CA LYS A 223 -25.05 5.16 -21.28
C LYS A 223 -26.13 4.73 -22.27
N SER A 224 -25.75 4.29 -23.47
CA SER A 224 -26.68 3.79 -24.48
C SER A 224 -27.35 2.47 -24.08
N SER A 225 -26.77 1.73 -23.15
CA SER A 225 -27.36 0.52 -22.53
C SER A 225 -28.27 0.82 -21.34
N GLY A 226 -28.53 2.10 -21.06
CA GLY A 226 -29.44 2.56 -20.01
C GLY A 226 -28.87 2.56 -18.61
N TYR A 227 -27.55 2.60 -18.45
CA TYR A 227 -26.94 2.80 -17.13
C TYR A 227 -26.83 4.30 -16.80
N ASP A 228 -26.87 4.63 -15.51
CA ASP A 228 -26.78 5.99 -14.95
C ASP A 228 -25.42 6.27 -14.36
N ALA A 229 -24.67 5.24 -14.01
CA ALA A 229 -23.31 5.34 -13.47
C ALA A 229 -22.52 4.04 -13.69
N ILE A 230 -21.21 4.13 -13.54
CA ILE A 230 -20.31 2.99 -13.53
C ILE A 230 -19.65 2.92 -12.14
N LEU A 231 -19.81 1.78 -11.47
CA LEU A 231 -19.09 1.41 -10.27
C LEU A 231 -18.10 0.31 -10.65
N PHE A 232 -16.86 0.42 -10.24
CA PHE A 232 -15.87 -0.63 -10.51
C PHE A 232 -15.10 -0.98 -9.23
N ASP A 233 -14.63 -2.22 -9.16
CA ASP A 233 -13.83 -2.73 -8.05
C ASP A 233 -12.38 -2.91 -8.49
N SER A 234 -11.91 -4.15 -8.66
CA SER A 234 -10.57 -4.44 -9.14
C SER A 234 -10.43 -4.21 -10.65
N ARG A 235 -9.20 -3.84 -11.06
CA ARG A 235 -8.83 -3.54 -12.45
C ARG A 235 -7.38 -3.95 -12.77
N TYR A 236 -6.68 -4.51 -11.80
CA TYR A 236 -5.24 -4.78 -11.90
C TYR A 236 -4.89 -5.94 -12.83
N LEU A 237 -5.86 -6.84 -13.09
CA LEU A 237 -5.68 -8.01 -13.96
C LEU A 237 -6.10 -7.76 -15.41
N ILE A 238 -6.47 -6.52 -15.76
CA ILE A 238 -6.84 -6.17 -17.14
C ILE A 238 -5.59 -6.17 -18.01
N HIS A 239 -5.64 -6.92 -19.11
CA HIS A 239 -4.56 -7.02 -20.08
C HIS A 239 -5.04 -6.75 -21.51
N ASN A 240 -4.16 -6.23 -22.32
CA ASN A 240 -4.39 -5.98 -23.74
C ASN A 240 -4.23 -7.28 -24.56
N LYS A 241 -4.45 -7.20 -25.88
CA LYS A 241 -4.33 -8.33 -26.83
C LYS A 241 -2.94 -8.95 -26.85
N GLN A 242 -1.91 -8.23 -26.44
CA GLN A 242 -0.53 -8.70 -26.36
C GLN A 242 -0.24 -9.39 -25.03
N GLY A 243 -1.22 -9.45 -24.11
CA GLY A 243 -1.05 -10.03 -22.79
C GLY A 243 -0.37 -9.11 -21.77
N ALA A 244 -0.08 -7.85 -22.13
CA ALA A 244 0.49 -6.89 -21.20
C ALA A 244 -0.61 -6.26 -20.32
N TYR A 245 -0.35 -6.14 -19.03
CA TYR A 245 -1.25 -5.44 -18.10
C TYR A 245 -1.38 -3.96 -18.48
N VAL A 246 -2.61 -3.44 -18.45
CA VAL A 246 -2.93 -2.04 -18.81
C VAL A 246 -2.69 -1.10 -17.63
N GLU A 247 -2.95 -1.57 -16.41
CA GLU A 247 -2.54 -0.88 -15.20
C GLU A 247 -1.03 -1.13 -15.00
N PRO A 248 -0.10 -0.21 -14.65
CA PRO A 248 0.04 0.08 -13.24
C PRO A 248 -0.26 1.51 -12.82
N GLU A 249 -0.28 2.47 -13.69
CA GLU A 249 -0.37 3.87 -13.27
C GLU A 249 -1.78 4.48 -13.44
N SER A 250 -2.80 3.79 -12.94
CA SER A 250 -4.20 4.21 -13.09
C SER A 250 -4.62 4.41 -14.56
N GLY A 251 -3.98 3.65 -15.49
CA GLY A 251 -4.25 3.73 -16.93
C GLY A 251 -5.70 3.45 -17.26
N VAL A 252 -6.28 2.41 -16.66
CA VAL A 252 -7.68 2.06 -16.80
C VAL A 252 -8.59 3.17 -16.28
N VAL A 253 -8.37 3.67 -15.06
CA VAL A 253 -9.22 4.68 -14.43
C VAL A 253 -9.13 6.01 -15.16
N ARG A 254 -7.92 6.43 -15.56
CA ARG A 254 -7.73 7.65 -16.36
C ARG A 254 -8.43 7.57 -17.71
N TRP A 255 -8.34 6.41 -18.35
CA TRP A 255 -9.03 6.19 -19.60
C TRP A 255 -10.55 6.22 -19.41
N MET A 256 -11.09 5.57 -18.38
CA MET A 256 -12.52 5.62 -18.03
C MET A 256 -12.96 7.06 -17.77
N SER A 257 -12.22 7.81 -16.98
CA SER A 257 -12.52 9.21 -16.69
C SER A 257 -12.61 10.09 -17.95
N ARG A 258 -11.81 9.81 -18.97
CA ARG A 258 -11.80 10.58 -20.22
C ARG A 258 -12.88 10.16 -21.21
N ASN A 259 -13.25 8.90 -21.23
CA ASN A 259 -14.06 8.30 -22.30
C ASN A 259 -15.45 7.87 -21.85
N SER A 260 -15.74 7.83 -20.56
CA SER A 260 -17.08 7.57 -20.06
C SER A 260 -18.00 8.75 -20.22
N ASP A 261 -19.25 8.50 -20.67
CA ASP A 261 -20.36 9.45 -20.66
C ASP A 261 -21.17 9.42 -19.36
N LEU A 262 -20.70 8.68 -18.35
CA LEU A 262 -21.32 8.48 -17.05
C LEU A 262 -20.31 8.70 -15.92
N PRO A 263 -20.76 9.12 -14.74
CA PRO A 263 -19.91 9.21 -13.56
C PRO A 263 -19.37 7.82 -13.18
N THR A 264 -18.11 7.80 -12.74
CA THR A 264 -17.42 6.59 -12.30
C THR A 264 -17.11 6.66 -10.81
N PHE A 265 -17.34 5.55 -10.10
CA PHE A 265 -17.10 5.39 -8.67
C PHE A 265 -16.26 4.15 -8.39
N ASN A 266 -15.56 4.14 -7.26
CA ASN A 266 -14.74 3.00 -6.83
C ASN A 266 -14.77 2.86 -5.30
N PHE A 267 -14.23 1.76 -4.77
CA PHE A 267 -14.19 1.44 -3.35
C PHE A 267 -12.86 1.76 -2.67
N TYR A 268 -11.87 2.24 -3.41
CA TYR A 268 -10.50 2.40 -2.95
C TYR A 268 -9.97 3.79 -3.22
N GLU A 269 -9.21 4.31 -2.26
CA GLU A 269 -8.60 5.63 -2.30
C GLU A 269 -7.74 5.87 -3.56
N ASP A 270 -6.99 4.87 -3.99
CA ASP A 270 -6.05 4.95 -5.14
C ASP A 270 -6.72 5.24 -6.50
N SER A 271 -8.05 5.14 -6.55
CA SER A 271 -8.83 5.37 -7.76
C SER A 271 -9.52 6.74 -7.80
N ILE A 272 -9.26 7.61 -6.81
CA ILE A 272 -9.97 8.88 -6.65
C ILE A 272 -9.03 10.05 -6.89
N GLY A 273 -9.49 11.04 -7.66
CA GLY A 273 -8.73 12.26 -7.90
C GLY A 273 -9.04 12.92 -9.23
N PRO A 274 -8.37 14.03 -9.54
CA PRO A 274 -8.49 14.71 -10.83
C PRO A 274 -8.15 13.77 -12.00
N GLY A 275 -9.11 13.58 -12.90
CA GLY A 275 -8.95 12.65 -14.04
C GLY A 275 -9.04 11.15 -13.66
N LEU A 276 -9.51 10.84 -12.46
CA LEU A 276 -9.83 9.49 -11.98
C LEU A 276 -11.33 9.36 -11.72
N SER A 277 -11.76 8.64 -10.68
CA SER A 277 -13.17 8.51 -10.30
C SER A 277 -13.66 9.62 -9.36
N ALA A 278 -14.97 9.74 -9.22
CA ALA A 278 -15.60 10.78 -8.40
C ALA A 278 -15.38 10.62 -6.90
N GLY A 279 -15.26 9.39 -6.43
CA GLY A 279 -15.09 9.10 -5.02
C GLY A 279 -16.24 8.34 -4.39
N GLY A 280 -16.29 8.32 -3.07
CA GLY A 280 -17.31 7.60 -2.31
C GLY A 280 -16.92 7.39 -0.85
N TRP A 281 -17.57 6.40 -0.21
CA TRP A 281 -17.11 5.81 1.03
C TRP A 281 -16.11 4.70 0.68
N VAL A 282 -14.84 4.95 0.88
CA VAL A 282 -13.76 4.10 0.36
C VAL A 282 -12.84 3.59 1.45
N LEU A 283 -12.14 2.52 1.13
CA LEU A 283 -11.06 2.02 1.95
C LEU A 283 -9.81 2.87 1.71
N SER A 284 -9.16 3.30 2.79
CA SER A 284 -7.93 4.10 2.74
C SER A 284 -6.71 3.21 2.91
N GLY A 285 -5.85 3.18 1.89
CA GLY A 285 -4.55 2.51 1.96
C GLY A 285 -3.65 3.16 3.00
N TYR A 286 -3.65 4.48 3.05
CA TYR A 286 -2.93 5.23 4.06
C TYR A 286 -3.41 4.89 5.49
N GLY A 287 -4.73 4.80 5.69
CA GLY A 287 -5.32 4.40 6.97
C GLY A 287 -4.90 3.00 7.43
N ILE A 288 -4.85 2.03 6.49
CA ILE A 288 -4.34 0.67 6.77
C ILE A 288 -2.87 0.72 7.21
N GLY A 289 -2.04 1.50 6.51
CA GLY A 289 -0.64 1.67 6.85
C GLY A 289 -0.42 2.27 8.23
N LEU A 290 -1.18 3.31 8.61
CA LEU A 290 -1.13 3.89 9.96
C LEU A 290 -1.48 2.85 11.03
N TYR A 291 -2.49 2.02 10.77
CA TYR A 291 -2.91 0.99 11.73
C TYR A 291 -1.85 -0.10 11.90
N ALA A 292 -1.23 -0.53 10.78
CA ALA A 292 -0.11 -1.47 10.83
C ALA A 292 1.09 -0.87 11.56
N ALA A 293 1.40 0.42 11.36
CA ALA A 293 2.45 1.11 12.09
C ALA A 293 2.19 1.17 13.60
N ASP A 294 0.94 1.34 14.04
CA ASP A 294 0.59 1.27 15.46
C ASP A 294 0.87 -0.12 16.05
N ILE A 295 0.58 -1.20 15.32
CA ILE A 295 0.92 -2.57 15.73
C ILE A 295 2.44 -2.74 15.85
N VAL A 296 3.21 -2.20 14.89
CA VAL A 296 4.68 -2.23 14.95
C VAL A 296 5.20 -1.53 16.19
N LEU A 297 4.67 -0.34 16.52
CA LEU A 297 5.05 0.40 17.74
C LEU A 297 4.64 -0.36 19.02
N ASP A 298 3.48 -0.97 19.04
CA ASP A 298 3.04 -1.82 20.16
C ASP A 298 4.02 -2.96 20.42
N ILE A 299 4.55 -3.58 19.35
CA ILE A 299 5.52 -4.68 19.46
C ILE A 299 6.90 -4.15 19.87
N LEU A 300 7.44 -3.16 19.15
CA LEU A 300 8.85 -2.75 19.31
C LEU A 300 9.08 -1.79 20.49
N GLU A 301 8.10 -0.95 20.84
CA GLU A 301 8.25 0.06 21.90
C GLU A 301 7.50 -0.30 23.18
N ASN A 302 6.30 -0.90 23.04
CA ASN A 302 5.47 -1.26 24.20
C ASN A 302 5.67 -2.70 24.66
N GLY A 303 6.50 -3.50 23.95
CA GLY A 303 6.89 -4.86 24.34
C GLY A 303 5.76 -5.89 24.22
N LYS A 304 4.65 -5.58 23.50
CA LYS A 304 3.59 -6.54 23.25
C LYS A 304 4.08 -7.64 22.32
N LYS A 305 3.71 -8.88 22.62
CA LYS A 305 3.99 -10.01 21.72
C LYS A 305 2.94 -10.04 20.60
N PRO A 306 3.32 -10.42 19.36
CA PRO A 306 2.34 -10.54 18.26
C PRO A 306 1.16 -11.45 18.61
N GLU A 307 1.35 -12.52 19.36
CA GLU A 307 0.30 -13.44 19.83
C GLU A 307 -0.73 -12.77 20.77
N GLU A 308 -0.39 -11.65 21.39
CA GLU A 308 -1.27 -10.86 22.26
C GLU A 308 -2.09 -9.84 21.50
N ILE A 309 -1.77 -9.64 20.20
CA ILE A 309 -2.45 -8.70 19.30
C ILE A 309 -3.29 -9.50 18.32
N TYR A 310 -4.61 -9.51 18.51
CA TYR A 310 -5.49 -10.17 17.56
C TYR A 310 -5.45 -9.46 16.21
N PRO A 311 -5.44 -10.23 15.09
CA PRO A 311 -5.57 -9.64 13.77
C PRO A 311 -6.81 -8.77 13.66
N VAL A 312 -6.65 -7.56 13.16
CA VAL A 312 -7.72 -6.56 13.13
C VAL A 312 -8.29 -6.47 11.72
N TYR A 313 -9.62 -6.47 11.63
CA TYR A 313 -10.31 -6.08 10.42
C TYR A 313 -10.30 -4.56 10.30
N PHE A 314 -9.67 -4.05 9.25
CA PHE A 314 -9.76 -2.64 8.93
C PHE A 314 -11.10 -2.40 8.22
N ASP A 315 -12.07 -1.91 8.98
CA ASP A 315 -13.45 -1.63 8.56
C ASP A 315 -13.78 -0.13 8.58
N LYS A 316 -12.76 0.70 8.70
CA LYS A 316 -12.89 2.16 8.68
C LYS A 316 -12.80 2.64 7.24
N GLY A 317 -13.95 2.97 6.66
CA GLY A 317 -13.98 3.70 5.41
C GLY A 317 -13.91 5.21 5.66
N GLU A 318 -13.51 5.94 4.65
CA GLU A 318 -13.44 7.39 4.62
C GLU A 318 -14.26 7.95 3.46
N PHE A 319 -14.85 9.12 3.63
CA PHE A 319 -15.47 9.84 2.54
C PHE A 319 -14.39 10.61 1.79
N ILE A 320 -13.91 10.04 0.68
CA ILE A 320 -12.92 10.68 -0.18
C ILE A 320 -13.56 10.98 -1.53
N PHE A 321 -13.43 12.21 -2.02
CA PHE A 321 -13.99 12.67 -3.28
C PHE A 321 -12.99 13.50 -4.07
N SER A 322 -13.19 13.64 -5.38
CA SER A 322 -12.51 14.60 -6.22
C SER A 322 -13.47 15.75 -6.58
N ARG A 323 -13.11 16.98 -6.20
CA ARG A 323 -13.86 18.21 -6.60
C ARG A 323 -14.03 18.28 -8.11
N THR A 324 -12.93 18.07 -8.82
CA THR A 324 -12.92 18.09 -10.29
C THR A 324 -13.89 17.10 -10.90
N GLN A 325 -14.02 15.90 -10.33
CA GLN A 325 -14.93 14.90 -10.85
C GLN A 325 -16.37 15.15 -10.41
N LEU A 326 -16.60 15.63 -9.20
CA LEU A 326 -17.93 16.06 -8.76
C LEU A 326 -18.48 17.18 -9.65
N ASP A 327 -17.66 18.20 -9.93
CA ASP A 327 -18.01 19.31 -10.81
C ASP A 327 -18.29 18.84 -12.25
N LYS A 328 -17.44 17.93 -12.78
CA LYS A 328 -17.61 17.34 -14.12
C LYS A 328 -18.99 16.70 -14.32
N TRP A 329 -19.50 16.05 -13.28
CA TRP A 329 -20.71 15.25 -13.32
C TRP A 329 -21.93 15.92 -12.65
N ASP A 330 -21.79 17.19 -12.23
CA ASP A 330 -22.81 17.94 -11.51
C ASP A 330 -23.34 17.18 -10.26
N ILE A 331 -22.41 16.53 -9.54
CA ILE A 331 -22.74 15.77 -8.33
C ILE A 331 -22.60 16.68 -7.11
N THR A 332 -23.72 16.90 -6.43
CA THR A 332 -23.76 17.62 -5.15
C THR A 332 -23.74 16.63 -3.99
N LEU A 333 -22.78 16.79 -3.09
CA LEU A 333 -22.73 15.97 -1.87
C LEU A 333 -23.82 16.39 -0.88
N PRO A 334 -24.59 15.42 -0.33
CA PRO A 334 -25.45 15.69 0.82
C PRO A 334 -24.65 16.28 1.97
N GLU A 335 -25.23 17.19 2.75
CA GLU A 335 -24.52 17.92 3.80
C GLU A 335 -23.89 16.99 4.85
N GLU A 336 -24.57 15.88 5.17
CA GLU A 336 -24.05 14.86 6.09
C GLU A 336 -22.77 14.19 5.57
N ILE A 337 -22.64 13.98 4.26
CA ILE A 337 -21.45 13.44 3.62
C ILE A 337 -20.40 14.55 3.52
N LYS A 338 -20.79 15.72 3.04
CA LYS A 338 -19.91 16.88 2.80
C LYS A 338 -19.14 17.30 4.05
N SER A 339 -19.80 17.30 5.21
CA SER A 339 -19.17 17.67 6.49
C SER A 339 -18.08 16.71 6.97
N LYS A 340 -18.02 15.50 6.40
CA LYS A 340 -17.04 14.45 6.72
C LYS A 340 -16.09 14.15 5.56
N ALA A 341 -16.30 14.80 4.41
CA ALA A 341 -15.58 14.51 3.19
C ALA A 341 -14.17 15.09 3.23
N THR A 342 -13.22 14.31 2.81
CA THR A 342 -11.87 14.72 2.42
C THR A 342 -11.79 14.75 0.91
N PHE A 343 -11.04 15.69 0.36
CA PHE A 343 -10.91 15.82 -1.09
C PHE A 343 -9.51 15.39 -1.53
N ALA A 344 -9.44 14.57 -2.58
CA ALA A 344 -8.20 14.05 -3.12
C ALA A 344 -7.21 15.16 -3.50
N GLU A 345 -7.74 16.32 -3.96
CA GLU A 345 -6.94 17.49 -4.28
C GLU A 345 -6.21 18.08 -3.06
N ASP A 346 -6.74 17.90 -1.86
CA ASP A 346 -6.10 18.33 -0.60
C ASP A 346 -5.10 17.27 -0.10
N LEU A 347 -5.28 16.02 -0.53
CA LEU A 347 -4.39 14.90 -0.23
C LEU A 347 -3.20 14.80 -1.20
N HIS A 348 -3.08 15.71 -2.16
CA HIS A 348 -2.13 15.64 -3.27
C HIS A 348 -0.67 15.44 -2.84
N GLN A 349 -0.28 15.89 -1.66
CA GLN A 349 1.06 15.63 -1.10
C GLN A 349 1.31 14.15 -0.76
N LEU A 350 0.25 13.36 -0.54
CA LEU A 350 0.35 11.93 -0.26
C LEU A 350 0.65 11.11 -1.52
N TYR A 351 0.22 11.60 -2.70
CA TYR A 351 0.38 10.90 -3.98
C TYR A 351 1.70 11.21 -4.70
N HIS A 352 2.48 12.22 -4.25
CA HIS A 352 3.76 12.62 -4.85
C HIS A 352 4.97 11.96 -4.20
N PHE A 353 4.80 10.76 -3.70
CA PHE A 353 5.93 9.99 -3.23
C PHE A 353 6.71 9.46 -4.46
N GLU A 354 7.71 10.21 -4.90
CA GLU A 354 8.61 9.80 -5.97
C GLU A 354 9.74 8.93 -5.40
N CYS A 355 9.74 7.66 -5.77
CA CYS A 355 10.94 6.84 -5.64
C CYS A 355 11.99 7.37 -6.62
N LYS A 356 13.05 8.02 -6.11
CA LYS A 356 14.07 8.67 -6.93
C LYS A 356 15.00 7.71 -7.67
N GLN A 357 14.86 6.38 -7.47
CA GLN A 357 15.69 5.37 -8.13
C GLN A 357 14.86 4.19 -8.60
N PRO A 358 14.50 4.12 -9.91
CA PRO A 358 13.66 3.03 -10.45
C PRO A 358 14.36 1.65 -10.54
N SER A 359 15.61 1.54 -10.12
CA SER A 359 16.40 0.30 -10.18
C SER A 359 16.96 -0.17 -8.85
N ALA A 360 16.69 0.53 -7.75
CA ALA A 360 17.21 0.17 -6.45
C ALA A 360 16.09 -0.36 -5.54
N SER A 361 16.34 -1.49 -4.91
CA SER A 361 15.53 -2.06 -3.82
C SER A 361 15.52 -1.19 -2.55
N VAL A 362 16.00 0.06 -2.62
CA VAL A 362 16.08 1.00 -1.51
C VAL A 362 15.51 2.33 -1.97
N CYS A 363 14.27 2.61 -1.61
CA CYS A 363 13.58 3.85 -1.96
C CYS A 363 13.58 4.91 -0.85
N PHE A 364 14.46 4.81 0.15
CA PHE A 364 14.42 5.72 1.31
C PHE A 364 15.82 6.05 1.80
N ASP A 365 16.29 7.23 1.49
CA ASP A 365 17.35 7.94 2.21
C ASP A 365 16.75 8.96 3.18
#